data_a8d39944cb1fa2f115e34365b8dcbf50
#
_entry.id   a8d39944cb1fa2f115e34365b8dcbf50
#
_cell.length_a   1.000
_cell.length_b   1.000
_cell.length_c   1.000
_cell.angle_alpha   90.00
_cell.angle_beta   90.00
_cell.angle_gamma   90.00
#
_symmetry.space_group_name_H-M   'P 1'
#
loop_
_entity.id
_entity.type
_entity.pdbx_description
1 polymer ?
#
loop_
_entity_poly.entity_id
_entity_poly.type
_entity_poly.pdbx_seq_one_letter_code
_entity_poly.pdbx_strand_id
1 'polypeptide(L)'
;MRNRILITAAVLIAAGFGALFGGAFRDSSSAASAALAGAQAAEDFKAGFSLNASTATLAADLQSRLRANPKDEHSYVLLGLAYQQRARETGDPSYYPKSAGVLRHALGIAPKDYLAISALGSLALSRHRFREALTLGEQARKLNPNSARAYGVIGDAFVELGRYTEAFRAFDRMNKLRPSLSSYARVSYGRELIGHTPGAIRAMKLAVDAATGAAEPIAWTHVQLGKLYWNHGRLAPAEREYRLALQAFPGYAYALDALAQVAAAKGDYRQAIALEHRAVAAIPLPQYVGALGDLYRVTGRPVLAQRQYALIGAIEQLLKANGVKTDLEIALFQVDHGIAVRHVLARARLGRAERPSVDGDDVLAWTLARNGRCVEALPYSQRALRLGTQDALKFFHRGMIERCLGHADAARTWFRRALALNPHFSVLWSPVARRYAS
;
A
#
# COMPACT_ATOMS: atom_id res chain seq x y z
N MET A 1 -12.26 40.95 6.60
CA MET A 1 -10.95 40.26 6.64
C MET A 1 -11.01 38.76 7.01
N ARG A 2 -12.00 38.29 7.78
CA ARG A 2 -12.13 36.88 8.25
C ARG A 2 -12.43 35.85 7.14
N ASN A 3 -13.12 36.22 6.05
CA ASN A 3 -13.50 35.31 4.97
C ASN A 3 -12.39 35.06 3.94
N ARG A 4 -11.38 35.93 3.84
CA ARG A 4 -10.24 35.71 2.92
C ARG A 4 -9.23 34.72 3.44
N ILE A 5 -9.09 34.57 4.76
CA ILE A 5 -8.15 33.62 5.38
C ILE A 5 -8.67 32.18 5.26
N LEU A 6 -10.00 32.00 5.33
CA LEU A 6 -10.62 30.66 5.15
C LEU A 6 -10.56 30.16 3.71
N ILE A 7 -10.65 31.05 2.72
CA ILE A 7 -10.54 30.69 1.30
C ILE A 7 -9.08 30.35 0.92
N THR A 8 -8.11 31.05 1.50
CA THR A 8 -6.69 30.79 1.25
C THR A 8 -6.24 29.45 1.90
N ALA A 9 -6.77 29.11 3.06
CA ALA A 9 -6.53 27.81 3.69
C ALA A 9 -7.16 26.65 2.91
N ALA A 10 -8.37 26.84 2.35
CA ALA A 10 -9.03 25.84 1.51
C ALA A 10 -8.32 25.60 0.17
N VAL A 11 -7.73 26.64 -0.42
CA VAL A 11 -6.97 26.51 -1.69
C VAL A 11 -5.60 25.87 -1.47
N LEU A 12 -4.94 26.09 -0.34
CA LEU A 12 -3.69 25.41 0.00
C LEU A 12 -3.90 23.93 0.38
N ILE A 13 -5.06 23.57 0.90
CA ILE A 13 -5.43 22.18 1.18
C ILE A 13 -5.72 21.41 -0.12
N ALA A 14 -6.19 22.04 -1.17
CA ALA A 14 -6.50 21.39 -2.45
C ALA A 14 -5.27 21.06 -3.31
N ALA A 15 -4.11 21.62 -3.04
CA ALA A 15 -2.90 21.45 -3.85
C ALA A 15 -1.97 20.30 -3.40
N GLY A 16 -2.26 19.63 -2.26
CA GLY A 16 -1.37 18.64 -1.64
C GLY A 16 -1.93 17.22 -1.53
N PHE A 17 -3.06 16.90 -2.15
CA PHE A 17 -3.75 15.64 -1.93
C PHE A 17 -3.50 14.64 -3.03
N GLY A 18 -2.71 13.63 -2.75
CA GLY A 18 -2.68 12.53 -3.64
C GLY A 18 -1.95 11.31 -3.13
N ALA A 19 -2.56 10.23 -3.27
CA ALA A 19 -2.50 9.06 -2.47
C ALA A 19 -1.88 7.86 -3.11
N LEU A 20 -1.14 7.13 -2.36
CA LEU A 20 -1.02 5.68 -2.48
C LEU A 20 -1.35 5.08 -1.11
N PHE A 21 -2.41 4.28 -1.06
CA PHE A 21 -2.71 3.48 0.10
C PHE A 21 -1.62 2.46 0.33
N GLY A 22 -0.88 2.61 1.38
CA GLY A 22 0.16 1.68 1.75
C GLY A 22 0.63 1.90 3.16
N GLY A 23 0.03 1.24 4.13
CA GLY A 23 0.73 0.96 5.36
C GLY A 23 0.16 1.39 6.70
N ALA A 24 -0.93 2.16 6.84
CA ALA A 24 -1.49 2.41 8.16
C ALA A 24 -2.80 1.67 8.43
N PHE A 25 -3.48 1.28 7.39
CA PHE A 25 -4.36 0.12 7.51
C PHE A 25 -3.50 -1.10 7.29
N ARG A 26 -2.61 -1.42 8.14
CA ARG A 26 -1.72 -2.58 8.24
C ARG A 26 -1.93 -3.75 7.26
N ASP A 27 -2.55 -3.51 6.12
CA ASP A 27 -2.69 -4.44 5.04
C ASP A 27 -1.62 -4.16 4.00
N SER A 28 -0.57 -4.94 4.11
CA SER A 28 0.61 -4.91 3.25
C SER A 28 0.31 -5.15 1.78
N SER A 29 -0.85 -5.73 1.43
CA SER A 29 -1.09 -6.28 0.10
C SER A 29 -1.39 -5.21 -0.96
N SER A 30 -2.31 -4.27 -0.73
CA SER A 30 -2.68 -3.30 -1.78
C SER A 30 -1.60 -2.26 -2.01
N ALA A 31 -0.95 -1.83 -0.94
CA ALA A 31 0.18 -0.93 -1.03
C ALA A 31 1.40 -1.60 -1.65
N ALA A 32 1.63 -2.88 -1.33
CA ALA A 32 2.69 -3.66 -1.94
C ALA A 32 2.45 -3.79 -3.44
N SER A 33 1.24 -4.13 -3.90
CA SER A 33 0.92 -4.25 -5.32
C SER A 33 1.05 -2.94 -6.09
N ALA A 34 0.57 -1.82 -5.53
CA ALA A 34 0.72 -0.50 -6.15
C ALA A 34 2.19 -0.04 -6.17
N ALA A 35 2.92 -0.26 -5.07
CA ALA A 35 4.34 0.09 -4.98
C ALA A 35 5.22 -0.83 -5.84
N LEU A 36 4.89 -2.12 -5.97
CA LEU A 36 5.56 -3.06 -6.88
C LEU A 36 5.36 -2.69 -8.35
N ALA A 37 4.16 -2.27 -8.75
CA ALA A 37 3.91 -1.73 -10.08
C ALA A 37 4.79 -0.52 -10.37
N GLY A 38 5.02 0.30 -9.36
CA GLY A 38 5.88 1.46 -9.46
C GLY A 38 7.37 1.19 -9.53
N ALA A 39 7.86 0.22 -8.79
CA ALA A 39 9.26 -0.19 -8.89
C ALA A 39 9.57 -0.69 -10.32
N GLN A 40 8.62 -1.38 -10.97
CA GLN A 40 8.75 -1.77 -12.38
C GLN A 40 8.81 -0.56 -13.31
N ALA A 41 7.98 0.48 -13.09
CA ALA A 41 8.05 1.70 -13.89
C ALA A 41 9.44 2.34 -13.80
N ALA A 42 10.01 2.45 -12.60
CA ALA A 42 11.34 3.03 -12.41
C ALA A 42 12.46 2.27 -13.16
N GLU A 43 12.34 0.95 -13.29
CA GLU A 43 13.33 0.15 -14.04
C GLU A 43 13.26 0.36 -15.55
N ASP A 44 12.05 0.52 -16.10
CA ASP A 44 11.89 0.79 -17.53
C ASP A 44 12.38 2.21 -17.90
N PHE A 45 12.36 3.15 -16.95
CA PHE A 45 12.98 4.46 -17.13
C PHE A 45 14.49 4.43 -17.28
N LYS A 46 15.18 3.51 -16.61
CA LYS A 46 16.66 3.40 -16.70
C LYS A 46 17.15 3.11 -18.11
N ALA A 47 16.36 2.47 -18.93
CA ALA A 47 16.75 2.07 -20.29
C ALA A 47 16.80 3.22 -21.30
N GLY A 48 16.30 4.43 -20.96
CA GLY A 48 16.17 5.50 -21.94
C GLY A 48 16.56 6.92 -21.51
N PHE A 49 16.93 7.15 -20.23
CA PHE A 49 17.18 8.53 -19.72
C PHE A 49 18.34 8.62 -18.74
N SER A 50 18.91 9.85 -18.60
CA SER A 50 19.96 10.18 -17.64
C SER A 50 19.57 9.74 -16.24
N LEU A 51 20.41 8.94 -15.60
CA LEU A 51 20.22 8.33 -14.28
C LEU A 51 20.03 9.35 -13.14
N ASN A 52 20.24 10.64 -13.38
CA ASN A 52 20.23 11.71 -12.38
C ASN A 52 19.06 12.71 -12.52
N ALA A 53 18.19 12.58 -13.53
CA ALA A 53 17.07 13.48 -13.69
C ALA A 53 15.93 13.13 -12.72
N SER A 54 15.29 14.15 -12.12
CA SER A 54 14.08 13.94 -11.33
C SER A 54 12.92 13.47 -12.24
N THR A 55 11.98 12.71 -11.68
CA THR A 55 10.78 12.30 -12.43
C THR A 55 9.98 13.51 -12.95
N ALA A 56 10.02 14.64 -12.24
CA ALA A 56 9.40 15.88 -12.67
C ALA A 56 10.07 16.44 -13.94
N THR A 57 11.39 16.50 -13.96
CA THR A 57 12.19 16.93 -15.12
C THR A 57 11.90 16.03 -16.32
N LEU A 58 11.97 14.70 -16.10
CA LEU A 58 11.67 13.73 -17.13
C LEU A 58 10.27 13.92 -17.73
N ALA A 59 9.25 14.11 -16.89
CA ALA A 59 7.88 14.37 -17.39
C ALA A 59 7.80 15.65 -18.23
N ALA A 60 8.51 16.72 -17.83
CA ALA A 60 8.57 17.97 -18.58
C ALA A 60 9.28 17.80 -19.92
N ASP A 61 10.38 17.07 -19.97
CA ASP A 61 11.14 16.77 -21.20
C ASP A 61 10.30 15.94 -22.19
N LEU A 62 9.60 14.91 -21.69
CA LEU A 62 8.69 14.10 -22.49
C LEU A 62 7.53 14.92 -23.05
N GLN A 63 6.95 15.82 -22.25
CA GLN A 63 5.93 16.77 -22.73
C GLN A 63 6.47 17.69 -23.84
N SER A 64 7.71 18.16 -23.71
CA SER A 64 8.35 18.98 -24.74
C SER A 64 8.57 18.20 -26.05
N ARG A 65 9.07 16.97 -25.95
CA ARG A 65 9.23 16.07 -27.13
C ARG A 65 7.90 15.81 -27.84
N LEU A 66 6.84 15.56 -27.07
CA LEU A 66 5.50 15.30 -27.60
C LEU A 66 4.86 16.54 -28.25
N ARG A 67 5.21 17.76 -27.81
CA ARG A 67 4.82 19.00 -28.54
C ARG A 67 5.52 19.10 -29.88
N ALA A 68 6.78 18.68 -29.96
CA ALA A 68 7.55 18.69 -31.22
C ALA A 68 7.16 17.51 -32.14
N ASN A 69 6.85 16.35 -31.59
CA ASN A 69 6.44 15.16 -32.33
C ASN A 69 5.20 14.49 -31.69
N PRO A 70 3.98 14.92 -32.05
CA PRO A 70 2.73 14.37 -31.50
C PRO A 70 2.43 12.91 -31.90
N LYS A 71 3.23 12.29 -32.74
CA LYS A 71 3.11 10.87 -33.14
C LYS A 71 4.12 9.96 -32.45
N ASP A 72 4.94 10.47 -31.54
CA ASP A 72 5.91 9.69 -30.79
C ASP A 72 5.19 8.85 -29.70
N GLU A 73 4.71 7.69 -30.10
CA GLU A 73 4.00 6.75 -29.26
C GLU A 73 4.82 6.34 -28.04
N HIS A 74 6.11 6.06 -28.22
CA HIS A 74 6.99 5.64 -27.13
C HIS A 74 7.12 6.69 -26.04
N SER A 75 7.24 7.97 -26.40
CA SER A 75 7.27 9.08 -25.44
C SER A 75 5.94 9.21 -24.65
N TYR A 76 4.79 8.90 -25.26
CA TYR A 76 3.52 8.83 -24.52
C TYR A 76 3.51 7.71 -23.48
N VAL A 77 4.03 6.53 -23.80
CA VAL A 77 4.15 5.41 -22.84
C VAL A 77 5.03 5.78 -21.67
N LEU A 78 6.22 6.35 -21.94
CA LEU A 78 7.13 6.82 -20.91
C LEU A 78 6.51 7.93 -20.03
N LEU A 79 5.80 8.87 -20.61
CA LEU A 79 5.10 9.93 -19.87
C LEU A 79 4.00 9.34 -18.96
N GLY A 80 3.27 8.33 -19.45
CA GLY A 80 2.27 7.62 -18.66
C GLY A 80 2.89 6.95 -17.42
N LEU A 81 4.05 6.33 -17.58
CA LEU A 81 4.82 5.73 -16.47
C LEU A 81 5.39 6.80 -15.53
N ALA A 82 5.89 7.92 -16.08
CA ALA A 82 6.35 9.06 -15.28
C ALA A 82 5.24 9.61 -14.40
N TYR A 83 4.02 9.74 -14.91
CA TYR A 83 2.89 10.18 -14.10
C TYR A 83 2.54 9.19 -12.99
N GLN A 84 2.63 7.87 -13.22
CA GLN A 84 2.46 6.89 -12.14
C GLN A 84 3.55 7.02 -11.06
N GLN A 85 4.79 7.27 -11.47
CA GLN A 85 5.88 7.53 -10.54
C GLN A 85 5.64 8.82 -9.76
N ARG A 86 5.22 9.91 -10.42
CA ARG A 86 4.87 11.17 -9.74
C ARG A 86 3.75 11.00 -8.72
N ALA A 87 2.72 10.20 -9.04
CA ALA A 87 1.67 9.87 -8.07
C ALA A 87 2.25 9.27 -6.78
N ARG A 88 3.26 8.40 -6.87
CA ARG A 88 3.92 7.80 -5.69
C ARG A 88 4.79 8.77 -4.93
N GLU A 89 5.54 9.61 -5.64
CA GLU A 89 6.46 10.57 -5.03
C GLU A 89 5.76 11.72 -4.32
N THR A 90 4.62 12.16 -4.88
CA THR A 90 3.89 13.34 -4.39
C THR A 90 2.60 12.99 -3.67
N GLY A 91 2.11 11.75 -3.88
CA GLY A 91 0.81 11.35 -3.42
C GLY A 91 -0.37 12.00 -4.17
N ASP A 92 -0.21 12.74 -5.25
CA ASP A 92 -1.28 13.41 -5.99
C ASP A 92 -2.04 12.44 -6.93
N PRO A 93 -3.32 12.07 -6.64
CA PRO A 93 -4.07 11.13 -7.47
C PRO A 93 -4.45 11.72 -8.84
N SER A 94 -4.32 13.03 -9.05
CA SER A 94 -4.58 13.66 -10.33
C SER A 94 -3.63 13.15 -11.43
N TYR A 95 -2.50 12.60 -11.07
CA TYR A 95 -1.60 11.92 -12.01
C TYR A 95 -2.19 10.64 -12.61
N TYR A 96 -3.15 9.97 -11.94
CA TYR A 96 -3.77 8.77 -12.49
C TYR A 96 -4.59 9.02 -13.76
N PRO A 97 -5.54 9.99 -13.80
CA PRO A 97 -6.22 10.32 -15.06
C PRO A 97 -5.26 10.86 -16.13
N LYS A 98 -4.21 11.61 -15.76
CA LYS A 98 -3.17 12.08 -16.71
C LYS A 98 -2.44 10.88 -17.34
N SER A 99 -1.99 9.91 -16.52
CA SER A 99 -1.38 8.66 -17.00
C SER A 99 -2.31 7.90 -17.94
N ALA A 100 -3.58 7.70 -17.52
CA ALA A 100 -4.56 7.02 -18.36
C ALA A 100 -4.77 7.71 -19.72
N GLY A 101 -4.80 9.04 -19.73
CA GLY A 101 -4.98 9.83 -20.96
C GLY A 101 -3.86 9.62 -21.97
N VAL A 102 -2.61 9.78 -21.52
CA VAL A 102 -1.44 9.63 -22.42
C VAL A 102 -1.24 8.20 -22.87
N LEU A 103 -1.49 7.18 -22.01
CA LEU A 103 -1.39 5.77 -22.40
C LEU A 103 -2.46 5.35 -23.41
N ARG A 104 -3.70 5.86 -23.27
CA ARG A 104 -4.74 5.63 -24.28
C ARG A 104 -4.41 6.32 -25.59
N HIS A 105 -3.81 7.50 -25.55
CA HIS A 105 -3.34 8.17 -26.76
C HIS A 105 -2.27 7.34 -27.47
N ALA A 106 -1.28 6.79 -26.74
CA ALA A 106 -0.30 5.87 -27.29
C ALA A 106 -0.96 4.67 -27.99
N LEU A 107 -1.98 4.07 -27.37
CA LEU A 107 -2.74 2.96 -27.98
C LEU A 107 -3.60 3.41 -29.18
N GLY A 108 -3.97 4.68 -29.30
CA GLY A 108 -4.58 5.23 -30.50
C GLY A 108 -3.62 5.26 -31.70
N ILE A 109 -2.32 5.43 -31.42
CA ILE A 109 -1.25 5.40 -32.45
C ILE A 109 -0.83 3.95 -32.73
N ALA A 110 -0.57 3.17 -31.68
CA ALA A 110 -0.12 1.77 -31.74
C ALA A 110 -1.01 0.83 -30.92
N PRO A 111 -2.15 0.34 -31.46
CA PRO A 111 -3.17 -0.39 -30.68
C PRO A 111 -2.69 -1.73 -30.08
N LYS A 112 -1.58 -2.27 -30.54
CA LYS A 112 -0.98 -3.54 -30.07
C LYS A 112 0.29 -3.33 -29.25
N ASP A 113 0.57 -2.10 -28.78
CA ASP A 113 1.74 -1.88 -27.92
C ASP A 113 1.52 -2.53 -26.55
N TYR A 114 2.26 -3.60 -26.31
CA TYR A 114 2.20 -4.36 -25.06
C TYR A 114 2.72 -3.56 -23.85
N LEU A 115 3.62 -2.58 -24.06
CA LEU A 115 4.15 -1.73 -22.99
C LEU A 115 3.08 -0.77 -22.49
N ALA A 116 2.37 -0.08 -23.41
CA ALA A 116 1.25 0.79 -23.07
C ALA A 116 0.13 0.01 -22.35
N ILE A 117 -0.22 -1.19 -22.83
CA ILE A 117 -1.22 -2.06 -22.20
C ILE A 117 -0.76 -2.50 -20.81
N SER A 118 0.50 -2.92 -20.64
CA SER A 118 1.05 -3.27 -19.31
C SER A 118 1.07 -2.07 -18.36
N ALA A 119 1.38 -0.88 -18.88
CA ALA A 119 1.37 0.36 -18.09
C ALA A 119 -0.05 0.74 -17.62
N LEU A 120 -1.07 0.54 -18.45
CA LEU A 120 -2.48 0.67 -18.04
C LEU A 120 -2.84 -0.39 -16.98
N GLY A 121 -2.34 -1.62 -17.12
CA GLY A 121 -2.49 -2.66 -16.11
C GLY A 121 -1.88 -2.26 -14.76
N SER A 122 -0.68 -1.69 -14.76
CA SER A 122 -0.05 -1.14 -13.55
C SER A 122 -0.86 0.01 -12.93
N LEU A 123 -1.43 0.87 -13.77
CA LEU A 123 -2.33 1.95 -13.34
C LEU A 123 -3.63 1.40 -12.71
N ALA A 124 -4.19 0.34 -13.30
CA ALA A 124 -5.37 -0.32 -12.77
C ALA A 124 -5.09 -0.93 -11.38
N LEU A 125 -3.91 -1.55 -11.16
CA LEU A 125 -3.46 -1.99 -9.83
C LEU A 125 -3.41 -0.83 -8.83
N SER A 126 -2.80 0.30 -9.22
CA SER A 126 -2.70 1.49 -8.37
C SER A 126 -4.07 2.11 -8.02
N ARG A 127 -5.10 1.84 -8.83
CA ARG A 127 -6.50 2.24 -8.60
C ARG A 127 -7.34 1.16 -7.94
N HIS A 128 -6.74 0.05 -7.50
CA HIS A 128 -7.40 -1.12 -6.93
C HIS A 128 -8.48 -1.73 -7.85
N ARG A 129 -8.25 -1.70 -9.17
CA ARG A 129 -9.10 -2.30 -10.20
C ARG A 129 -8.49 -3.61 -10.67
N PHE A 130 -8.44 -4.58 -9.79
CA PHE A 130 -7.63 -5.80 -9.96
C PHE A 130 -8.11 -6.69 -11.09
N ARG A 131 -9.42 -6.76 -11.38
CA ARG A 131 -9.95 -7.51 -12.52
C ARG A 131 -9.54 -6.86 -13.85
N GLU A 132 -9.62 -5.52 -13.93
CA GLU A 132 -9.14 -4.74 -15.08
C GLU A 132 -7.63 -4.93 -15.28
N ALA A 133 -6.86 -4.88 -14.21
CA ALA A 133 -5.42 -5.12 -14.23
C ALA A 133 -5.08 -6.50 -14.78
N LEU A 134 -5.78 -7.55 -14.33
CA LEU A 134 -5.60 -8.91 -14.81
C LEU A 134 -5.87 -9.01 -16.32
N THR A 135 -7.00 -8.45 -16.79
CA THR A 135 -7.35 -8.45 -18.22
C THR A 135 -6.26 -7.77 -19.06
N LEU A 136 -5.80 -6.60 -18.65
CA LEU A 136 -4.74 -5.85 -19.34
C LEU A 136 -3.40 -6.59 -19.28
N GLY A 137 -3.05 -7.17 -18.14
CA GLY A 137 -1.83 -7.97 -18.00
C GLY A 137 -1.82 -9.20 -18.93
N GLU A 138 -2.94 -9.92 -19.02
CA GLU A 138 -3.08 -11.07 -19.91
C GLU A 138 -3.07 -10.66 -21.38
N GLN A 139 -3.67 -9.52 -21.73
CA GLN A 139 -3.61 -8.97 -23.08
C GLN A 139 -2.16 -8.65 -23.47
N ALA A 140 -1.41 -7.96 -22.59
CA ALA A 140 -0.01 -7.63 -22.82
C ALA A 140 0.85 -8.89 -22.95
N ARG A 141 0.61 -9.93 -22.12
CA ARG A 141 1.30 -11.22 -22.20
C ARG A 141 1.03 -11.97 -23.50
N LYS A 142 -0.20 -11.90 -24.05
CA LYS A 142 -0.53 -12.49 -25.36
C LYS A 142 0.25 -11.83 -26.48
N LEU A 143 0.45 -10.52 -26.43
CA LEU A 143 1.23 -9.75 -27.43
C LEU A 143 2.73 -9.99 -27.28
N ASN A 144 3.23 -10.07 -26.04
CA ASN A 144 4.62 -10.40 -25.75
C ASN A 144 4.74 -11.40 -24.58
N PRO A 145 4.87 -12.71 -24.85
CA PRO A 145 5.00 -13.74 -23.82
C PRO A 145 6.27 -13.65 -22.95
N ASN A 146 7.24 -12.85 -23.36
CA ASN A 146 8.49 -12.63 -22.62
C ASN A 146 8.52 -11.29 -21.86
N SER A 147 7.39 -10.58 -21.78
CA SER A 147 7.27 -9.36 -21.01
C SER A 147 7.24 -9.63 -19.49
N ALA A 148 8.35 -9.45 -18.80
CA ALA A 148 8.41 -9.56 -17.35
C ALA A 148 7.38 -8.64 -16.65
N ARG A 149 7.17 -7.42 -17.19
CA ARG A 149 6.16 -6.47 -16.68
C ARG A 149 4.74 -7.05 -16.70
N ALA A 150 4.36 -7.71 -17.80
CA ALA A 150 3.04 -8.31 -17.91
C ALA A 150 2.81 -9.36 -16.81
N TYR A 151 3.81 -10.20 -16.53
CA TYR A 151 3.72 -11.17 -15.43
C TYR A 151 3.68 -10.52 -14.06
N GLY A 152 4.35 -9.39 -13.85
CA GLY A 152 4.24 -8.61 -12.62
C GLY A 152 2.81 -8.12 -12.40
N VAL A 153 2.18 -7.52 -13.41
CA VAL A 153 0.78 -7.06 -13.35
C VAL A 153 -0.18 -8.22 -13.10
N ILE A 154 -0.02 -9.34 -13.81
CA ILE A 154 -0.85 -10.54 -13.65
C ILE A 154 -0.71 -11.10 -12.23
N GLY A 155 0.51 -11.23 -11.72
CA GLY A 155 0.78 -11.78 -10.40
C GLY A 155 0.19 -10.92 -9.29
N ASP A 156 0.38 -9.60 -9.34
CA ASP A 156 -0.19 -8.67 -8.37
C ASP A 156 -1.73 -8.72 -8.39
N ALA A 157 -2.33 -8.75 -9.59
CA ALA A 157 -3.78 -8.88 -9.72
C ALA A 157 -4.29 -10.20 -9.15
N PHE A 158 -3.59 -11.32 -9.38
CA PHE A 158 -3.96 -12.62 -8.81
C PHE A 158 -3.89 -12.66 -7.29
N VAL A 159 -2.88 -12.03 -6.66
CA VAL A 159 -2.81 -11.91 -5.19
C VAL A 159 -4.07 -11.26 -4.65
N GLU A 160 -4.44 -10.11 -5.20
CA GLU A 160 -5.61 -9.35 -4.75
C GLU A 160 -6.94 -10.05 -5.03
N LEU A 161 -6.98 -10.87 -6.09
CA LEU A 161 -8.12 -11.73 -6.41
C LEU A 161 -8.10 -13.08 -5.68
N GLY A 162 -7.17 -13.29 -4.72
CA GLY A 162 -7.09 -14.50 -3.89
C GLY A 162 -6.61 -15.76 -4.63
N ARG A 163 -6.04 -15.61 -5.84
CA ARG A 163 -5.54 -16.67 -6.71
C ARG A 163 -4.03 -16.85 -6.53
N TYR A 164 -3.63 -17.27 -5.35
CA TYR A 164 -2.22 -17.23 -4.91
C TYR A 164 -1.30 -18.17 -5.68
N THR A 165 -1.77 -19.36 -6.04
CA THR A 165 -0.97 -20.33 -6.82
C THR A 165 -0.58 -19.74 -8.18
N GLU A 166 -1.53 -19.09 -8.85
CA GLU A 166 -1.28 -18.43 -10.12
C GLU A 166 -0.41 -17.18 -9.94
N ALA A 167 -0.60 -16.43 -8.85
CA ALA A 167 0.24 -15.29 -8.53
C ALA A 167 1.71 -15.68 -8.39
N PHE A 168 2.00 -16.73 -7.61
CA PHE A 168 3.36 -17.18 -7.38
C PHE A 168 4.03 -17.72 -8.66
N ARG A 169 3.28 -18.45 -9.48
CA ARG A 169 3.77 -18.87 -10.83
C ARG A 169 4.09 -17.66 -11.71
N ALA A 170 3.29 -16.61 -11.67
CA ALA A 170 3.55 -15.38 -12.42
C ALA A 170 4.80 -14.66 -11.89
N PHE A 171 4.99 -14.57 -10.59
CA PHE A 171 6.20 -13.99 -9.98
C PHE A 171 7.45 -14.78 -10.31
N ASP A 172 7.39 -16.12 -10.26
CA ASP A 172 8.50 -16.99 -10.67
C ASP A 172 8.85 -16.79 -12.15
N ARG A 173 7.85 -16.70 -13.02
CA ARG A 173 8.08 -16.44 -14.44
C ARG A 173 8.68 -15.06 -14.67
N MET A 174 8.18 -14.02 -14.01
CA MET A 174 8.74 -12.68 -14.02
C MET A 174 10.22 -12.69 -13.64
N ASN A 175 10.55 -13.36 -12.52
CA ASN A 175 11.90 -13.40 -12.00
C ASN A 175 12.86 -14.18 -12.93
N LYS A 176 12.38 -15.26 -13.56
CA LYS A 176 13.15 -16.01 -14.57
C LYS A 176 13.42 -15.19 -15.84
N LEU A 177 12.46 -14.36 -16.25
CA LEU A 177 12.61 -13.50 -17.43
C LEU A 177 13.54 -12.32 -17.18
N ARG A 178 13.40 -11.67 -16.01
CA ARG A 178 14.19 -10.49 -15.66
C ARG A 178 14.38 -10.40 -14.14
N PRO A 179 15.46 -10.97 -13.60
CA PRO A 179 15.87 -10.75 -12.22
C PRO A 179 16.10 -9.24 -11.98
N SER A 180 15.41 -8.66 -11.02
CA SER A 180 15.40 -7.21 -10.80
C SER A 180 14.81 -6.85 -9.44
N LEU A 181 14.95 -5.60 -8.99
CA LEU A 181 14.27 -5.06 -7.82
C LEU A 181 12.79 -5.49 -7.79
N SER A 182 12.07 -5.26 -8.90
CA SER A 182 10.63 -5.54 -8.99
C SER A 182 10.29 -7.02 -8.86
N SER A 183 11.08 -7.91 -9.45
CA SER A 183 10.83 -9.35 -9.37
C SER A 183 11.21 -9.92 -8.00
N TYR A 184 12.35 -9.49 -7.43
CA TYR A 184 12.77 -9.92 -6.09
C TYR A 184 11.80 -9.48 -5.01
N ALA A 185 11.29 -8.25 -5.10
CA ALA A 185 10.29 -7.74 -4.16
C ALA A 185 8.98 -8.54 -4.21
N ARG A 186 8.51 -8.97 -5.39
CA ARG A 186 7.34 -9.84 -5.53
C ARG A 186 7.57 -11.25 -5.00
N VAL A 187 8.75 -11.82 -5.24
CA VAL A 187 9.17 -13.09 -4.63
C VAL A 187 9.21 -12.98 -3.11
N SER A 188 9.73 -11.86 -2.58
CA SER A 188 9.71 -11.57 -1.15
C SER A 188 8.30 -11.55 -0.60
N TYR A 189 7.40 -10.81 -1.24
CA TYR A 189 6.01 -10.69 -0.83
C TYR A 189 5.27 -12.04 -0.88
N GLY A 190 5.45 -12.82 -1.95
CA GLY A 190 4.89 -14.18 -2.03
C GLY A 190 5.35 -15.08 -0.89
N ARG A 191 6.62 -15.00 -0.47
CA ARG A 191 7.17 -15.74 0.68
C ARG A 191 6.62 -15.24 2.01
N GLU A 192 6.42 -13.94 2.18
CA GLU A 192 5.77 -13.35 3.35
C GLU A 192 4.33 -13.86 3.50
N LEU A 193 3.55 -13.86 2.42
CA LEU A 193 2.17 -14.35 2.40
C LEU A 193 2.04 -15.80 2.89
N ILE A 194 2.99 -16.67 2.59
CA ILE A 194 3.01 -18.07 3.06
C ILE A 194 3.76 -18.26 4.39
N GLY A 195 4.08 -17.19 5.10
CA GLY A 195 4.76 -17.23 6.40
C GLY A 195 6.24 -17.59 6.37
N HIS A 196 6.86 -17.63 5.18
CA HIS A 196 8.28 -17.97 5.04
C HIS A 196 9.18 -16.74 5.19
N THR A 197 9.16 -16.12 6.37
CA THR A 197 9.86 -14.87 6.70
C THR A 197 11.35 -14.85 6.35
N PRO A 198 12.17 -15.90 6.68
CA PRO A 198 13.59 -15.86 6.31
C PRO A 198 13.81 -15.78 4.81
N GLY A 199 12.96 -16.44 4.02
CA GLY A 199 12.99 -16.39 2.58
C GLY A 199 12.54 -15.04 2.02
N ALA A 200 11.53 -14.42 2.64
CA ALA A 200 11.06 -13.08 2.30
C ALA A 200 12.17 -12.04 2.50
N ILE A 201 12.82 -12.06 3.68
CA ILE A 201 13.95 -11.16 3.99
C ILE A 201 15.11 -11.34 3.01
N ARG A 202 15.49 -12.59 2.67
CA ARG A 202 16.56 -12.81 1.68
C ARG A 202 16.20 -12.24 0.31
N ALA A 203 14.98 -12.46 -0.16
CA ALA A 203 14.55 -11.92 -1.45
C ALA A 203 14.46 -10.39 -1.45
N MET A 204 14.01 -9.76 -0.34
CA MET A 204 13.97 -8.30 -0.23
C MET A 204 15.37 -7.68 -0.17
N LYS A 205 16.36 -8.36 0.43
CA LYS A 205 17.76 -7.92 0.35
C LYS A 205 18.28 -7.91 -1.07
N LEU A 206 17.97 -8.94 -1.88
CA LEU A 206 18.29 -8.92 -3.32
C LEU A 206 17.61 -7.75 -4.04
N ALA A 207 16.39 -7.37 -3.64
CA ALA A 207 15.72 -6.19 -4.18
C ALA A 207 16.45 -4.89 -3.79
N VAL A 208 16.94 -4.78 -2.55
CA VAL A 208 17.77 -3.64 -2.09
C VAL A 208 19.07 -3.57 -2.90
N ASP A 209 19.78 -4.69 -3.05
CA ASP A 209 21.05 -4.75 -3.79
C ASP A 209 20.85 -4.40 -5.29
N ALA A 210 19.69 -4.74 -5.86
CA ALA A 210 19.33 -4.41 -7.24
C ALA A 210 18.79 -2.97 -7.40
N ALA A 211 18.50 -2.27 -6.30
CA ALA A 211 17.97 -0.91 -6.34
C ALA A 211 19.09 0.10 -6.63
N THR A 212 19.08 0.68 -7.83
CA THR A 212 20.08 1.66 -8.26
C THR A 212 19.41 2.83 -9.00
N GLY A 213 20.06 3.98 -9.03
CA GLY A 213 19.64 5.17 -9.78
C GLY A 213 18.66 6.03 -8.99
N ALA A 214 17.36 6.00 -9.28
CA ALA A 214 16.38 6.90 -8.67
C ALA A 214 16.22 6.68 -7.16
N ALA A 215 16.09 7.78 -6.41
CA ALA A 215 16.04 7.78 -4.94
C ALA A 215 14.80 7.04 -4.37
N GLU A 216 13.62 7.19 -5.00
CA GLU A 216 12.38 6.61 -4.48
C GLU A 216 12.40 5.08 -4.47
N PRO A 217 12.76 4.35 -5.54
CA PRO A 217 12.86 2.89 -5.49
C PRO A 217 13.86 2.37 -4.46
N ILE A 218 14.98 3.06 -4.24
CA ILE A 218 15.95 2.71 -3.18
C ILE A 218 15.29 2.86 -1.81
N ALA A 219 14.70 4.02 -1.54
CA ALA A 219 14.00 4.29 -0.28
C ALA A 219 12.86 3.30 -0.04
N TRP A 220 12.10 2.99 -1.09
CA TRP A 220 10.99 2.04 -1.01
C TRP A 220 11.46 0.63 -0.62
N THR A 221 12.54 0.11 -1.22
CA THR A 221 13.04 -1.23 -0.88
C THR A 221 13.53 -1.32 0.57
N HIS A 222 14.20 -0.29 1.08
CA HIS A 222 14.56 -0.20 2.49
C HIS A 222 13.32 -0.18 3.40
N VAL A 223 12.27 0.57 3.04
CA VAL A 223 11.02 0.56 3.80
C VAL A 223 10.40 -0.84 3.81
N GLN A 224 10.37 -1.56 2.68
CA GLN A 224 9.81 -2.92 2.64
C GLN A 224 10.64 -3.91 3.46
N LEU A 225 11.97 -3.84 3.40
CA LEU A 225 12.84 -4.66 4.24
C LEU A 225 12.64 -4.34 5.74
N GLY A 226 12.54 -3.06 6.06
CA GLY A 226 12.22 -2.60 7.42
C GLY A 226 10.88 -3.11 7.92
N LYS A 227 9.84 -3.14 7.07
CA LYS A 227 8.52 -3.70 7.41
C LYS A 227 8.57 -5.20 7.72
N LEU A 228 9.36 -5.99 6.97
CA LEU A 228 9.56 -7.40 7.28
C LEU A 228 10.16 -7.60 8.68
N TYR A 229 11.08 -6.73 9.10
CA TYR A 229 11.61 -6.75 10.46
C TYR A 229 10.58 -6.28 11.49
N TRP A 230 9.88 -5.18 11.20
CA TRP A 230 8.83 -4.64 12.07
C TRP A 230 7.71 -5.64 12.34
N ASN A 231 7.20 -6.31 11.31
CA ASN A 231 6.11 -7.29 11.41
C ASN A 231 6.47 -8.45 12.37
N HIS A 232 7.76 -8.68 12.62
CA HIS A 232 8.30 -9.68 13.53
C HIS A 232 8.89 -9.09 14.82
N GLY A 233 8.50 -7.87 15.20
CA GLY A 233 8.92 -7.22 16.45
C GLY A 233 10.42 -6.84 16.51
N ARG A 234 11.13 -6.91 15.39
CA ARG A 234 12.57 -6.63 15.32
C ARG A 234 12.83 -5.14 15.11
N LEU A 235 12.64 -4.34 16.19
CA LEU A 235 12.66 -2.87 16.11
C LEU A 235 13.99 -2.30 15.61
N ALA A 236 15.13 -2.74 16.14
CA ALA A 236 16.42 -2.15 15.76
C ALA A 236 16.80 -2.38 14.29
N PRO A 237 16.65 -3.59 13.69
CA PRO A 237 16.81 -3.75 12.25
C PRO A 237 15.81 -2.94 11.42
N ALA A 238 14.54 -2.87 11.83
CA ALA A 238 13.53 -2.08 11.14
C ALA A 238 13.90 -0.60 11.09
N GLU A 239 14.28 -0.02 12.23
CA GLU A 239 14.70 1.37 12.34
C GLU A 239 15.90 1.69 11.46
N ARG A 240 16.90 0.79 11.38
CA ARG A 240 18.05 1.00 10.49
C ARG A 240 17.62 1.13 9.03
N GLU A 241 16.79 0.22 8.56
CA GLU A 241 16.31 0.23 7.18
C GLU A 241 15.48 1.50 6.89
N TYR A 242 14.63 1.94 7.81
CA TYR A 242 13.85 3.17 7.64
C TYR A 242 14.73 4.43 7.61
N ARG A 243 15.83 4.46 8.38
CA ARG A 243 16.81 5.55 8.31
C ARG A 243 17.58 5.55 6.99
N LEU A 244 17.95 4.38 6.47
CA LEU A 244 18.56 4.25 5.14
C LEU A 244 17.61 4.74 4.05
N ALA A 245 16.31 4.46 4.16
CA ALA A 245 15.31 5.01 3.26
C ALA A 245 15.28 6.54 3.27
N LEU A 246 15.38 7.19 4.46
CA LEU A 246 15.45 8.66 4.56
C LEU A 246 16.78 9.24 4.07
N GLN A 247 17.89 8.49 4.15
CA GLN A 247 19.15 8.90 3.55
C GLN A 247 19.06 8.89 2.02
N ALA A 248 18.43 7.87 1.45
CA ALA A 248 18.24 7.76 0.01
C ALA A 248 17.23 8.80 -0.52
N PHE A 249 16.15 9.04 0.21
CA PHE A 249 15.13 10.01 -0.17
C PHE A 249 14.69 10.83 1.06
N PRO A 250 15.30 12.00 1.28
CA PRO A 250 14.95 12.88 2.38
C PRO A 250 13.47 13.28 2.35
N GLY A 251 12.79 13.14 3.51
CA GLY A 251 11.37 13.46 3.61
C GLY A 251 10.42 12.37 3.08
N TYR A 252 10.90 11.18 2.77
CA TYR A 252 10.07 10.06 2.29
C TYR A 252 9.00 9.67 3.30
N ALA A 253 7.74 9.98 2.99
CA ALA A 253 6.62 9.87 3.92
C ALA A 253 6.45 8.46 4.49
N TYR A 254 6.67 7.41 3.68
CA TYR A 254 6.59 6.01 4.11
C TYR A 254 7.63 5.64 5.18
N ALA A 255 8.83 6.22 5.09
CA ALA A 255 9.88 6.01 6.09
C ALA A 255 9.63 6.85 7.34
N LEU A 256 9.05 8.04 7.21
CA LEU A 256 8.67 8.89 8.34
C LEU A 256 7.58 8.23 9.19
N ASP A 257 6.49 7.73 8.58
CA ASP A 257 5.45 6.95 9.26
C ASP A 257 6.03 5.70 9.94
N ALA A 258 6.86 4.94 9.22
CA ALA A 258 7.47 3.73 9.78
C ALA A 258 8.37 4.03 11.00
N LEU A 259 9.14 5.13 10.97
CA LEU A 259 9.92 5.59 12.14
C LEU A 259 9.03 6.12 13.26
N ALA A 260 7.87 6.73 12.95
CA ALA A 260 6.90 7.13 13.96
C ALA A 260 6.35 5.91 14.72
N GLN A 261 6.07 4.81 14.00
CA GLN A 261 5.67 3.56 14.64
C GLN A 261 6.77 3.00 15.55
N VAL A 262 8.04 3.04 15.12
CA VAL A 262 9.17 2.62 15.96
C VAL A 262 9.31 3.51 17.19
N ALA A 263 9.18 4.84 17.07
CA ALA A 263 9.24 5.75 18.19
C ALA A 263 8.10 5.48 19.19
N ALA A 264 6.88 5.27 18.72
CA ALA A 264 5.74 4.89 19.56
C ALA A 264 5.97 3.56 20.27
N ALA A 265 6.55 2.56 19.60
CA ALA A 265 6.90 1.27 20.20
C ALA A 265 7.94 1.39 21.33
N LYS A 266 8.82 2.38 21.25
CA LYS A 266 9.79 2.74 22.29
C LYS A 266 9.21 3.62 23.40
N GLY A 267 7.93 4.04 23.28
CA GLY A 267 7.27 4.95 24.22
C GLY A 267 7.55 6.43 23.97
N ASP A 268 8.33 6.79 22.95
CA ASP A 268 8.58 8.19 22.59
C ASP A 268 7.45 8.72 21.68
N TYR A 269 6.30 8.95 22.30
CA TYR A 269 5.13 9.50 21.61
C TYR A 269 5.34 10.93 21.11
N ARG A 270 6.25 11.71 21.73
CA ARG A 270 6.58 13.05 21.25
C ARG A 270 7.25 12.98 19.88
N GLN A 271 8.27 12.14 19.76
CA GLN A 271 8.97 11.90 18.49
C GLN A 271 8.03 11.26 17.46
N ALA A 272 7.20 10.29 17.85
CA ALA A 272 6.22 9.65 16.98
C ALA A 272 5.28 10.67 16.34
N ILE A 273 4.68 11.57 17.13
CA ILE A 273 3.80 12.64 16.65
C ILE A 273 4.55 13.59 15.71
N ALA A 274 5.78 13.98 16.03
CA ALA A 274 6.56 14.87 15.17
C ALA A 274 6.88 14.23 13.80
N LEU A 275 7.23 12.95 13.78
CA LEU A 275 7.50 12.21 12.55
C LEU A 275 6.22 12.02 11.72
N GLU A 276 5.10 11.69 12.37
CA GLU A 276 3.82 11.51 11.69
C GLU A 276 3.30 12.82 11.09
N HIS A 277 3.48 13.95 11.78
CA HIS A 277 3.20 15.28 11.21
C HIS A 277 3.99 15.54 9.92
N ARG A 278 5.26 15.13 9.89
CA ARG A 278 6.08 15.27 8.68
C ARG A 278 5.61 14.34 7.58
N ALA A 279 5.19 13.12 7.91
CA ALA A 279 4.62 12.18 6.95
C ALA A 279 3.33 12.72 6.32
N VAL A 280 2.40 13.20 7.16
CA VAL A 280 1.14 13.82 6.72
C VAL A 280 1.38 15.09 5.89
N ALA A 281 2.35 15.92 6.28
CA ALA A 281 2.70 17.13 5.52
C ALA A 281 3.32 16.81 4.15
N ALA A 282 4.11 15.74 4.05
CA ALA A 282 4.69 15.30 2.79
C ALA A 282 3.63 14.68 1.87
N ILE A 283 2.85 13.73 2.39
CA ILE A 283 1.77 13.05 1.68
C ILE A 283 0.64 12.73 2.67
N PRO A 284 -0.51 13.42 2.62
CA PRO A 284 -1.62 13.20 3.55
C PRO A 284 -2.43 11.94 3.20
N LEU A 285 -1.84 10.76 3.33
CA LEU A 285 -2.56 9.51 3.14
C LEU A 285 -3.54 9.24 4.29
N PRO A 286 -4.69 8.58 4.05
CA PRO A 286 -5.63 8.21 5.12
C PRO A 286 -4.96 7.50 6.29
N GLN A 287 -4.00 6.61 6.01
CA GLN A 287 -3.27 5.88 7.04
C GLN A 287 -2.40 6.80 7.93
N TYR A 288 -1.66 7.75 7.36
CA TYR A 288 -0.84 8.65 8.15
C TYR A 288 -1.71 9.61 8.97
N VAL A 289 -2.79 10.11 8.34
CA VAL A 289 -3.78 10.92 9.05
C VAL A 289 -4.45 10.13 10.17
N GLY A 290 -4.80 8.86 9.92
CA GLY A 290 -5.33 7.94 10.93
C GLY A 290 -4.31 7.66 12.04
N ALA A 291 -3.06 7.34 11.71
CA ALA A 291 -1.99 7.07 12.66
C ALA A 291 -1.68 8.29 13.55
N LEU A 292 -1.67 9.50 12.98
CA LEU A 292 -1.55 10.75 13.76
C LEU A 292 -2.73 10.91 14.73
N GLY A 293 -3.95 10.60 14.27
CA GLY A 293 -5.14 10.58 15.12
C GLY A 293 -5.00 9.58 16.27
N ASP A 294 -4.48 8.38 15.99
CA ASP A 294 -4.26 7.34 16.99
C ASP A 294 -3.23 7.76 18.03
N LEU A 295 -2.14 8.38 17.62
CA LEU A 295 -1.13 8.92 18.52
C LEU A 295 -1.71 10.02 19.41
N TYR A 296 -2.55 10.90 18.87
CA TYR A 296 -3.28 11.88 19.69
C TYR A 296 -4.22 11.21 20.66
N ARG A 297 -4.96 10.18 20.25
CA ARG A 297 -5.89 9.45 21.11
C ARG A 297 -5.17 8.81 22.30
N VAL A 298 -4.09 8.07 22.06
CA VAL A 298 -3.35 7.37 23.12
C VAL A 298 -2.56 8.30 24.03
N THR A 299 -2.33 9.55 23.61
CA THR A 299 -1.68 10.61 24.41
C THR A 299 -2.67 11.56 25.07
N GLY A 300 -3.97 11.20 25.16
CA GLY A 300 -4.98 11.98 25.87
C GLY A 300 -5.45 13.25 25.16
N ARG A 301 -5.35 13.31 23.83
CA ARG A 301 -5.73 14.47 22.99
C ARG A 301 -6.91 14.13 22.05
N PRO A 302 -8.09 13.75 22.58
CA PRO A 302 -9.19 13.22 21.77
C PRO A 302 -9.74 14.23 20.73
N VAL A 303 -9.73 15.52 21.03
CA VAL A 303 -10.19 16.55 20.09
C VAL A 303 -9.30 16.62 18.85
N LEU A 304 -7.97 16.52 19.03
CA LEU A 304 -7.03 16.48 17.90
C LEU A 304 -7.18 15.18 17.11
N ALA A 305 -7.40 14.06 17.79
CA ALA A 305 -7.66 12.77 17.12
C ALA A 305 -8.89 12.86 16.21
N GLN A 306 -10.01 13.37 16.71
CA GLN A 306 -11.24 13.53 15.93
C GLN A 306 -11.06 14.43 14.71
N ARG A 307 -10.27 15.50 14.82
CA ARG A 307 -9.95 16.36 13.68
C ARG A 307 -9.21 15.59 12.59
N GLN A 308 -8.26 14.72 12.96
CA GLN A 308 -7.56 13.89 11.97
C GLN A 308 -8.51 12.88 11.32
N TYR A 309 -9.30 12.16 12.12
CA TYR A 309 -10.25 11.17 11.57
C TYR A 309 -11.28 11.79 10.63
N ALA A 310 -11.72 13.02 10.86
CA ALA A 310 -12.65 13.73 10.00
C ALA A 310 -12.07 14.03 8.60
N LEU A 311 -10.75 14.21 8.47
CA LEU A 311 -10.10 14.46 7.18
C LEU A 311 -10.16 13.25 6.23
N ILE A 312 -10.23 12.03 6.77
CA ILE A 312 -10.20 10.80 5.98
C ILE A 312 -11.37 10.72 5.00
N GLY A 313 -12.55 11.25 5.38
CA GLY A 313 -13.70 11.31 4.47
C GLY A 313 -13.46 12.18 3.23
N ALA A 314 -12.82 13.34 3.40
CA ALA A 314 -12.47 14.21 2.28
C ALA A 314 -11.41 13.57 1.37
N ILE A 315 -10.42 12.91 1.97
CA ILE A 315 -9.39 12.17 1.24
C ILE A 315 -10.02 11.03 0.42
N GLU A 316 -10.94 10.28 1.01
CA GLU A 316 -11.69 9.22 0.31
C GLU A 316 -12.42 9.77 -0.93
N GLN A 317 -13.13 10.90 -0.80
CA GLN A 317 -13.82 11.51 -1.93
C GLN A 317 -12.85 11.90 -3.05
N LEU A 318 -11.70 12.48 -2.71
CA LEU A 318 -10.67 12.84 -3.68
C LEU A 318 -10.13 11.60 -4.42
N LEU A 319 -9.86 10.52 -3.70
CA LEU A 319 -9.39 9.25 -4.28
C LEU A 319 -10.42 8.65 -5.23
N LYS A 320 -11.70 8.61 -4.83
CA LYS A 320 -12.80 8.14 -5.67
C LYS A 320 -12.97 8.98 -6.93
N ALA A 321 -12.84 10.31 -6.82
CA ALA A 321 -12.91 11.22 -7.98
C ALA A 321 -11.80 10.92 -9.01
N ASN A 322 -10.65 10.39 -8.57
CA ASN A 322 -9.55 9.96 -9.43
C ASN A 322 -9.59 8.46 -9.78
N GLY A 323 -10.69 7.79 -9.47
CA GLY A 323 -11.01 6.42 -9.86
C GLY A 323 -10.34 5.33 -9.01
N VAL A 324 -9.91 5.66 -7.79
CA VAL A 324 -9.36 4.69 -6.82
C VAL A 324 -10.48 4.07 -6.00
N LYS A 325 -10.50 2.74 -5.89
CA LYS A 325 -11.41 2.00 -5.01
C LYS A 325 -10.78 1.87 -3.62
N THR A 326 -11.49 2.28 -2.57
CA THR A 326 -10.95 2.38 -1.21
C THR A 326 -11.80 1.66 -0.15
N ASP A 327 -12.70 0.78 -0.59
CA ASP A 327 -13.75 0.25 0.27
C ASP A 327 -13.22 -0.59 1.44
N LEU A 328 -12.19 -1.42 1.22
CA LEU A 328 -11.60 -2.22 2.31
C LEU A 328 -10.84 -1.36 3.32
N GLU A 329 -10.01 -0.45 2.82
CA GLU A 329 -9.16 0.41 3.65
C GLU A 329 -10.01 1.31 4.54
N ILE A 330 -11.03 1.93 3.95
CA ILE A 330 -11.94 2.79 4.71
C ILE A 330 -12.83 1.97 5.66
N ALA A 331 -13.25 0.77 5.26
CA ALA A 331 -14.00 -0.11 6.15
C ALA A 331 -13.16 -0.50 7.37
N LEU A 332 -11.90 -0.89 7.20
CA LEU A 332 -11.00 -1.21 8.30
C LEU A 332 -10.81 0.00 9.24
N PHE A 333 -10.50 1.17 8.67
CA PHE A 333 -10.38 2.39 9.45
C PHE A 333 -11.65 2.67 10.28
N GLN A 334 -12.81 2.65 9.64
CA GLN A 334 -14.08 2.98 10.31
C GLN A 334 -14.38 1.99 11.44
N VAL A 335 -14.15 0.69 11.21
CA VAL A 335 -14.45 -0.34 12.21
C VAL A 335 -13.45 -0.33 13.37
N ASP A 336 -12.19 -0.01 13.13
CA ASP A 336 -11.17 0.14 14.17
C ASP A 336 -11.47 1.30 15.11
N HIS A 337 -12.00 2.39 14.55
CA HIS A 337 -12.28 3.61 15.31
C HIS A 337 -13.71 3.70 15.83
N GLY A 338 -14.55 2.68 15.59
CA GLY A 338 -15.96 2.68 16.01
C GLY A 338 -16.84 3.68 15.26
N ILE A 339 -16.44 4.09 14.06
CA ILE A 339 -17.15 5.06 13.22
C ILE A 339 -18.18 4.32 12.36
N ALA A 340 -19.46 4.66 12.52
CA ALA A 340 -20.59 4.16 11.72
C ALA A 340 -20.59 2.62 11.54
N VAL A 341 -20.19 1.86 12.55
CA VAL A 341 -19.90 0.40 12.49
C VAL A 341 -20.99 -0.41 11.81
N ARG A 342 -22.27 -0.06 12.02
CA ARG A 342 -23.40 -0.78 11.38
C ARG A 342 -23.45 -0.57 9.86
N HIS A 343 -23.08 0.61 9.37
CA HIS A 343 -23.09 0.95 7.94
C HIS A 343 -21.86 0.41 7.20
N VAL A 344 -20.75 0.19 7.91
CA VAL A 344 -19.48 -0.28 7.34
C VAL A 344 -19.60 -1.71 6.79
N LEU A 345 -20.52 -2.52 7.29
CA LEU A 345 -20.66 -3.92 6.87
C LEU A 345 -20.96 -4.08 5.37
N ALA A 346 -21.82 -3.23 4.81
CA ALA A 346 -22.10 -3.25 3.38
C ALA A 346 -20.85 -2.92 2.55
N ARG A 347 -20.08 -1.93 2.98
CA ARG A 347 -18.80 -1.55 2.38
C ARG A 347 -17.79 -2.69 2.45
N ALA A 348 -17.60 -3.31 3.60
CA ALA A 348 -16.67 -4.42 3.77
C ALA A 348 -17.03 -5.62 2.89
N ARG A 349 -18.32 -5.91 2.73
CA ARG A 349 -18.81 -6.96 1.82
C ARG A 349 -18.52 -6.62 0.36
N LEU A 350 -18.77 -5.37 -0.07
CA LEU A 350 -18.44 -4.91 -1.42
C LEU A 350 -16.94 -4.99 -1.67
N GLY A 351 -16.13 -4.43 -0.78
CA GLY A 351 -14.68 -4.46 -0.90
C GLY A 351 -14.12 -5.88 -0.98
N ARG A 352 -14.64 -6.80 -0.15
CA ARG A 352 -14.26 -8.22 -0.20
C ARG A 352 -14.72 -8.91 -1.51
N ALA A 353 -15.87 -8.57 -2.08
CA ALA A 353 -16.31 -9.13 -3.35
C ALA A 353 -15.41 -8.69 -4.52
N GLU A 354 -14.93 -7.45 -4.48
CA GLU A 354 -13.98 -6.92 -5.45
C GLU A 354 -12.56 -7.47 -5.25
N ARG A 355 -12.20 -7.77 -4.01
CA ARG A 355 -10.86 -8.16 -3.57
C ARG A 355 -10.94 -9.35 -2.59
N PRO A 356 -11.17 -10.58 -3.09
CA PRO A 356 -11.31 -11.78 -2.26
C PRO A 356 -9.97 -12.34 -1.76
N SER A 357 -9.05 -11.46 -1.37
CA SER A 357 -7.74 -11.77 -0.80
C SER A 357 -7.86 -12.15 0.68
N VAL A 358 -6.76 -12.63 1.28
CA VAL A 358 -6.67 -12.87 2.74
C VAL A 358 -6.97 -11.59 3.53
N ASP A 359 -6.62 -10.43 2.98
CA ASP A 359 -6.89 -9.13 3.62
C ASP A 359 -8.36 -8.75 3.50
N GLY A 360 -8.98 -8.98 2.33
CA GLY A 360 -10.42 -8.80 2.16
C GLY A 360 -11.25 -9.71 3.08
N ASP A 361 -10.80 -10.95 3.27
CA ASP A 361 -11.40 -11.87 4.23
C ASP A 361 -11.22 -11.38 5.68
N ASP A 362 -10.04 -10.84 6.06
CA ASP A 362 -9.78 -10.32 7.41
C ASP A 362 -10.61 -9.07 7.74
N VAL A 363 -10.66 -8.09 6.82
CA VAL A 363 -11.46 -6.87 7.01
C VAL A 363 -12.93 -7.19 7.18
N LEU A 364 -13.46 -8.13 6.38
CA LEU A 364 -14.86 -8.56 6.51
C LEU A 364 -15.08 -9.30 7.83
N ALA A 365 -14.17 -10.22 8.22
CA ALA A 365 -14.25 -10.92 9.49
C ALA A 365 -14.27 -9.96 10.68
N TRP A 366 -13.35 -9.00 10.69
CA TRP A 366 -13.25 -7.99 11.73
C TRP A 366 -14.51 -7.10 11.78
N THR A 367 -15.00 -6.65 10.64
CA THR A 367 -16.22 -5.85 10.55
C THR A 367 -17.44 -6.61 11.07
N LEU A 368 -17.58 -7.90 10.74
CA LEU A 368 -18.64 -8.77 11.28
C LEU A 368 -18.55 -8.90 12.79
N ALA A 369 -17.34 -9.17 13.32
CA ALA A 369 -17.11 -9.30 14.76
C ALA A 369 -17.45 -8.00 15.52
N ARG A 370 -17.06 -6.85 14.99
CA ARG A 370 -17.37 -5.53 15.57
C ARG A 370 -18.86 -5.19 15.51
N ASN A 371 -19.63 -5.88 14.67
CA ASN A 371 -21.10 -5.82 14.61
C ASN A 371 -21.78 -6.93 15.45
N GLY A 372 -21.07 -7.69 16.28
CA GLY A 372 -21.60 -8.77 17.08
C GLY A 372 -21.92 -10.06 16.30
N ARG A 373 -21.62 -10.14 15.01
CA ARG A 373 -21.90 -11.28 14.12
C ARG A 373 -20.74 -12.27 14.11
N CYS A 374 -20.32 -12.73 15.28
CA CYS A 374 -19.07 -13.47 15.47
C CYS A 374 -19.10 -14.88 14.86
N VAL A 375 -20.26 -15.54 14.83
CA VAL A 375 -20.43 -16.82 14.15
C VAL A 375 -20.16 -16.68 12.65
N GLU A 376 -20.66 -15.62 12.02
CA GLU A 376 -20.38 -15.34 10.60
C GLU A 376 -18.94 -14.87 10.34
N ALA A 377 -18.31 -14.23 11.31
CA ALA A 377 -16.91 -13.74 11.21
C ALA A 377 -15.91 -14.89 11.14
N LEU A 378 -16.17 -15.98 11.88
CA LEU A 378 -15.23 -17.08 12.07
C LEU A 378 -14.71 -17.69 10.75
N PRO A 379 -15.57 -18.10 9.78
CA PRO A 379 -15.08 -18.68 8.53
C PRO A 379 -14.27 -17.69 7.67
N TYR A 380 -14.56 -16.39 7.75
CA TYR A 380 -13.76 -15.38 7.06
C TYR A 380 -12.38 -15.22 7.72
N SER A 381 -12.31 -15.20 9.05
CA SER A 381 -11.04 -15.17 9.78
C SER A 381 -10.18 -16.42 9.52
N GLN A 382 -10.80 -17.61 9.41
CA GLN A 382 -10.09 -18.82 8.98
C GLN A 382 -9.50 -18.68 7.58
N ARG A 383 -10.27 -18.14 6.63
CA ARG A 383 -9.79 -17.88 5.28
C ARG A 383 -8.68 -16.82 5.24
N ALA A 384 -8.75 -15.78 6.08
CA ALA A 384 -7.71 -14.78 6.21
C ALA A 384 -6.34 -15.36 6.62
N LEU A 385 -6.36 -16.47 7.36
CA LEU A 385 -5.16 -17.13 7.86
C LEU A 385 -4.73 -18.37 7.04
N ARG A 386 -5.43 -18.70 5.92
CA ARG A 386 -5.25 -19.97 5.18
C ARG A 386 -3.88 -20.18 4.56
N LEU A 387 -3.12 -19.11 4.34
CA LEU A 387 -1.78 -19.17 3.75
C LEU A 387 -0.68 -19.38 4.79
N GLY A 388 -0.99 -19.29 6.08
CA GLY A 388 0.01 -19.32 7.15
C GLY A 388 0.74 -17.98 7.34
N THR A 389 0.25 -16.89 6.76
CA THR A 389 0.80 -15.54 6.90
C THR A 389 0.99 -15.20 8.39
N GLN A 390 2.18 -14.75 8.75
CA GLN A 390 2.48 -14.28 10.09
C GLN A 390 2.13 -12.80 10.21
N ASP A 391 0.94 -12.52 10.76
CA ASP A 391 0.39 -11.17 10.91
C ASP A 391 -0.25 -11.01 12.29
N ALA A 392 0.35 -10.15 13.12
CA ALA A 392 -0.07 -9.95 14.50
C ALA A 392 -1.47 -9.31 14.61
N LEU A 393 -1.86 -8.45 13.65
CA LEU A 393 -3.18 -7.84 13.63
C LEU A 393 -4.26 -8.87 13.30
N LYS A 394 -4.03 -9.73 12.28
CA LYS A 394 -4.95 -10.82 11.94
C LYS A 394 -5.09 -11.82 13.10
N PHE A 395 -4.00 -12.11 13.82
CA PHE A 395 -4.05 -12.94 15.03
C PHE A 395 -4.88 -12.25 16.12
N PHE A 396 -4.72 -10.94 16.30
CA PHE A 396 -5.54 -10.18 17.25
C PHE A 396 -7.02 -10.20 16.86
N HIS A 397 -7.38 -9.94 15.59
CA HIS A 397 -8.75 -10.01 15.10
C HIS A 397 -9.36 -11.39 15.36
N ARG A 398 -8.60 -12.46 15.09
CA ARG A 398 -9.04 -13.82 15.41
C ARG A 398 -9.26 -14.02 16.91
N GLY A 399 -8.37 -13.53 17.76
CA GLY A 399 -8.54 -13.60 19.22
C GLY A 399 -9.81 -12.88 19.69
N MET A 400 -10.12 -11.74 19.12
CA MET A 400 -11.35 -11.01 19.42
C MET A 400 -12.62 -11.74 18.93
N ILE A 401 -12.56 -12.44 17.81
CA ILE A 401 -13.65 -13.28 17.29
C ILE A 401 -13.89 -14.47 18.23
N GLU A 402 -12.83 -15.18 18.62
CA GLU A 402 -12.94 -16.32 19.57
C GLU A 402 -13.49 -15.85 20.93
N ARG A 403 -13.05 -14.69 21.41
CA ARG A 403 -13.57 -14.10 22.64
C ARG A 403 -15.06 -13.78 22.52
N CYS A 404 -15.50 -13.24 21.41
CA CYS A 404 -16.90 -12.93 21.14
C CYS A 404 -17.77 -14.21 21.09
N LEU A 405 -17.21 -15.34 20.66
CA LEU A 405 -17.86 -16.65 20.67
C LEU A 405 -17.86 -17.34 22.04
N GLY A 406 -17.25 -16.75 23.06
CA GLY A 406 -17.10 -17.35 24.38
C GLY A 406 -15.93 -18.35 24.53
N HIS A 407 -15.12 -18.52 23.49
CA HIS A 407 -13.98 -19.45 23.48
C HIS A 407 -12.75 -18.83 24.15
N ALA A 408 -12.75 -18.69 25.49
CA ALA A 408 -11.76 -17.92 26.25
C ALA A 408 -10.31 -18.42 26.04
N ASP A 409 -10.08 -19.73 26.06
CA ASP A 409 -8.73 -20.31 25.90
C ASP A 409 -8.16 -20.14 24.49
N ALA A 410 -9.02 -20.33 23.48
CA ALA A 410 -8.64 -20.05 22.10
C ALA A 410 -8.32 -18.57 21.91
N ALA A 411 -9.11 -17.66 22.47
CA ALA A 411 -8.86 -16.23 22.42
C ALA A 411 -7.51 -15.86 23.04
N ARG A 412 -7.21 -16.36 24.26
CA ARG A 412 -5.91 -16.16 24.92
C ARG A 412 -4.74 -16.65 24.07
N THR A 413 -4.88 -17.81 23.46
CA THR A 413 -3.86 -18.37 22.57
C THR A 413 -3.57 -17.44 21.38
N TRP A 414 -4.59 -16.89 20.75
CA TRP A 414 -4.41 -15.98 19.63
C TRP A 414 -3.81 -14.64 20.04
N PHE A 415 -4.19 -14.07 21.19
CA PHE A 415 -3.57 -12.85 21.70
C PHE A 415 -2.09 -13.07 22.04
N ARG A 416 -1.74 -14.19 22.65
CA ARG A 416 -0.33 -14.56 22.92
C ARG A 416 0.46 -14.70 21.62
N ARG A 417 -0.10 -15.34 20.59
CA ARG A 417 0.53 -15.41 19.26
C ARG A 417 0.76 -14.05 18.64
N ALA A 418 -0.22 -13.13 18.71
CA ALA A 418 -0.08 -11.77 18.20
C ALA A 418 1.07 -11.02 18.90
N LEU A 419 1.11 -11.08 20.23
CA LEU A 419 2.12 -10.40 21.04
C LEU A 419 3.52 -11.03 20.91
N ALA A 420 3.60 -12.37 20.77
CA ALA A 420 4.86 -13.07 20.54
C ALA A 420 5.47 -12.72 19.19
N LEU A 421 4.63 -12.51 18.16
CA LEU A 421 5.08 -12.11 16.83
C LEU A 421 5.55 -10.66 16.82
N ASN A 422 4.73 -9.73 17.30
CA ASN A 422 5.06 -8.33 17.45
C ASN A 422 4.30 -7.70 18.62
N PRO A 423 4.94 -7.42 19.77
CA PRO A 423 4.26 -6.84 20.94
C PRO A 423 3.82 -5.36 20.71
N HIS A 424 4.23 -4.75 19.60
CA HIS A 424 3.96 -3.36 19.23
C HIS A 424 3.11 -3.23 17.96
N PHE A 425 2.42 -4.29 17.57
CA PHE A 425 1.70 -4.35 16.30
C PHE A 425 0.65 -3.24 16.12
N SER A 426 0.16 -2.60 17.18
CA SER A 426 -0.76 -1.45 17.15
C SER A 426 -0.68 -0.62 18.42
N VAL A 427 -0.63 0.71 18.28
CA VAL A 427 -0.75 1.61 19.44
C VAL A 427 -2.11 1.48 20.13
N LEU A 428 -3.18 1.17 19.37
CA LEU A 428 -4.53 0.98 19.89
C LEU A 428 -4.75 -0.44 20.42
N TRP A 429 -4.33 -1.46 19.68
CA TRP A 429 -4.77 -2.84 19.90
C TRP A 429 -3.76 -3.70 20.66
N SER A 430 -2.46 -3.38 20.66
CA SER A 430 -1.48 -4.12 21.46
C SER A 430 -1.76 -4.06 22.95
N PRO A 431 -2.19 -2.92 23.55
CA PRO A 431 -2.61 -2.88 24.96
C PRO A 431 -3.84 -3.75 25.24
N VAL A 432 -4.80 -3.80 24.30
CA VAL A 432 -5.99 -4.65 24.41
C VAL A 432 -5.61 -6.14 24.37
N ALA A 433 -4.70 -6.52 23.45
CA ALA A 433 -4.19 -7.87 23.36
C ALA A 433 -3.50 -8.31 24.67
N ARG A 434 -2.66 -7.46 25.29
CA ARG A 434 -2.01 -7.73 26.57
C ARG A 434 -3.03 -8.00 27.67
N ARG A 435 -4.07 -7.18 27.76
CA ARG A 435 -5.14 -7.32 28.75
C ARG A 435 -5.89 -8.64 28.68
N TYR A 436 -6.01 -9.25 27.47
CA TYR A 436 -6.75 -10.49 27.25
C TYR A 436 -5.83 -11.72 27.07
N ALA A 437 -4.53 -11.56 27.04
CA ALA A 437 -3.55 -12.64 26.98
C ALA A 437 -3.22 -13.24 28.34
N SER A 438 -3.50 -12.49 29.43
CA SER A 438 -3.48 -12.93 30.81
C SER A 438 -4.71 -13.81 31.11
#